data_819fcfffec71acc3f7e9b5a88107cd07
#
_entry.id   819fcfffec71acc3f7e9b5a88107cd07
#
_cell.length_a   1.000
_cell.length_b   1.000
_cell.length_c   1.000
_cell.angle_alpha   90.00
_cell.angle_beta   90.00
_cell.angle_gamma   90.00
#
_symmetry.space_group_name_H-M   'P 1'
#
loop_
_entity.id
_entity.type
_entity.pdbx_description
1 polymer ?
#
loop_
_entity_poly.entity_id
_entity_poly.type
_entity_poly.pdbx_seq_one_letter_code
_entity_poly.pdbx_strand_id
1 'polypeptide(L)'
;QMHAYMWVFDVEDRTNPKPISTFSMEEGDSPYAKMAINSGERFGAHQFREKMTDTLVYATWFAGGLRIVDIADPMLPTEVGSFIPEPSTGRDGVKGHQSVQSNDVDLDDRGIIYLLDRFKGLDVIEYTPHA
;
A
#
# COMPACT_ATOMS: atom_id res chain seq x y z
N GLN A 1 -11.28 14.35 0.59
CA GLN A 1 -10.37 13.73 -0.36
C GLN A 1 -10.92 12.35 -0.70
N MET A 2 -11.06 12.02 -1.98
CA MET A 2 -11.52 10.68 -2.39
C MET A 2 -10.38 9.69 -2.16
N HIS A 3 -10.73 8.48 -1.71
CA HIS A 3 -9.78 7.39 -1.57
C HIS A 3 -9.24 6.98 -2.94
N ALA A 4 -7.94 6.78 -3.06
CA ALA A 4 -7.37 6.15 -4.23
C ALA A 4 -7.47 4.62 -4.06
N TYR A 5 -7.89 3.94 -5.11
CA TYR A 5 -7.99 2.48 -5.18
C TYR A 5 -6.90 1.92 -6.08
N MET A 6 -6.56 0.65 -5.90
CA MET A 6 -5.81 -0.10 -6.88
C MET A 6 -6.77 -0.57 -7.98
N TRP A 7 -6.37 -0.40 -9.25
CA TRP A 7 -7.13 -0.84 -10.41
C TRP A 7 -6.38 -1.95 -11.13
N VAL A 8 -7.09 -2.98 -11.55
CA VAL A 8 -6.57 -4.03 -12.42
C VAL A 8 -7.16 -3.86 -13.82
N PHE A 9 -6.28 -3.85 -14.82
CA PHE A 9 -6.65 -3.69 -16.23
C PHE A 9 -6.24 -4.91 -17.03
N ASP A 10 -7.12 -5.37 -17.91
CA ASP A 10 -6.76 -6.23 -19.03
C ASP A 10 -6.08 -5.38 -20.12
N VAL A 11 -4.87 -5.75 -20.46
CA VAL A 11 -4.04 -5.11 -21.50
C VAL A 11 -3.66 -6.06 -22.64
N GLU A 12 -4.41 -7.15 -22.80
CA GLU A 12 -4.19 -8.07 -23.94
C GLU A 12 -4.26 -7.29 -25.25
N ASP A 13 -5.27 -6.42 -25.41
CA ASP A 13 -5.26 -5.39 -26.44
C ASP A 13 -4.72 -4.07 -25.86
N ARG A 14 -3.44 -3.81 -26.10
CA ARG A 14 -2.75 -2.61 -25.61
C ARG A 14 -3.31 -1.30 -26.17
N THR A 15 -4.07 -1.35 -27.24
CA THR A 15 -4.73 -0.16 -27.82
C THR A 15 -6.07 0.14 -27.18
N ASN A 16 -6.61 -0.80 -26.39
CA ASN A 16 -7.89 -0.69 -25.70
C ASN A 16 -7.87 -1.35 -24.32
N PRO A 17 -7.10 -0.82 -23.33
CA PRO A 17 -7.08 -1.32 -21.98
C PRO A 17 -8.47 -1.31 -21.34
N LYS A 18 -8.86 -2.42 -20.71
CA LYS A 18 -10.18 -2.56 -20.04
C LYS A 18 -10.01 -2.72 -18.54
N PRO A 19 -10.65 -1.89 -17.71
CA PRO A 19 -10.69 -2.13 -16.28
C PRO A 19 -11.51 -3.40 -16.01
N ILE A 20 -10.98 -4.31 -15.19
CA ILE A 20 -11.62 -5.59 -14.84
C ILE A 20 -11.97 -5.70 -13.37
N SER A 21 -11.19 -5.10 -12.49
CA SER A 21 -11.48 -5.08 -11.06
C SER A 21 -10.81 -3.91 -10.34
N THR A 22 -11.18 -3.73 -9.08
CA THR A 22 -10.54 -2.79 -8.17
C THR A 22 -10.28 -3.49 -6.83
N PHE A 23 -9.25 -3.04 -6.14
CA PHE A 23 -9.02 -3.40 -4.75
C PHE A 23 -9.00 -2.15 -3.89
N SER A 24 -9.72 -2.23 -2.76
CA SER A 24 -9.64 -1.29 -1.64
C SER A 24 -9.55 -2.09 -0.35
N MET A 25 -8.73 -1.63 0.58
CA MET A 25 -8.68 -2.27 1.89
C MET A 25 -9.99 -2.06 2.66
N GLU A 26 -10.38 -3.04 3.48
CA GLU A 26 -11.62 -2.98 4.26
C GLU A 26 -11.66 -1.77 5.20
N GLU A 27 -10.52 -1.42 5.79
CA GLU A 27 -10.39 -0.27 6.67
C GLU A 27 -10.60 1.07 5.96
N GLY A 28 -10.65 1.11 4.63
CA GLY A 28 -10.90 2.34 3.85
C GLY A 28 -12.18 3.07 4.25
N ASP A 29 -13.20 2.33 4.65
CA ASP A 29 -14.46 2.86 5.17
C ASP A 29 -14.54 2.88 6.71
N SER A 30 -13.49 2.46 7.39
CA SER A 30 -13.43 2.38 8.85
C SER A 30 -13.39 3.75 9.52
N PRO A 31 -13.72 3.84 10.82
CA PRO A 31 -13.49 5.05 11.62
C PRO A 31 -12.02 5.49 11.64
N TYR A 32 -11.06 4.55 11.55
CA TYR A 32 -9.63 4.83 11.47
C TYR A 32 -9.28 5.66 10.22
N ALA A 33 -9.70 5.21 9.05
CA ALA A 33 -9.45 5.93 7.80
C ALA A 33 -10.11 7.32 7.81
N LYS A 34 -11.33 7.42 8.30
CA LYS A 34 -12.05 8.70 8.44
C LYS A 34 -11.35 9.64 9.42
N MET A 35 -10.85 9.12 10.53
CA MET A 35 -10.08 9.90 11.50
C MET A 35 -8.78 10.43 10.88
N ALA A 36 -8.03 9.57 10.20
CA ALA A 36 -6.80 9.96 9.51
C ALA A 36 -7.05 11.08 8.50
N ILE A 37 -8.07 10.94 7.65
CA ILE A 37 -8.44 11.96 6.66
C ILE A 37 -8.87 13.27 7.33
N ASN A 38 -9.67 13.21 8.38
CA ASN A 38 -10.14 14.39 9.11
C ASN A 38 -9.00 15.11 9.85
N SER A 39 -7.94 14.39 10.23
CA SER A 39 -6.72 14.95 10.81
C SER A 39 -5.78 15.57 9.78
N GLY A 40 -6.15 15.54 8.49
CA GLY A 40 -5.31 16.01 7.39
C GLY A 40 -4.26 14.99 6.93
N GLU A 41 -4.33 13.76 7.41
CA GLU A 41 -3.49 12.66 6.96
C GLU A 41 -3.94 12.16 5.58
N ARG A 42 -2.99 11.55 4.87
CA ARG A 42 -3.31 10.91 3.59
C ARG A 42 -3.70 9.46 3.84
N PHE A 43 -4.76 9.02 3.16
CA PHE A 43 -5.20 7.65 3.16
C PHE A 43 -5.62 7.25 1.74
N GLY A 44 -5.09 6.16 1.22
CA GLY A 44 -5.38 5.67 -0.13
C GLY A 44 -4.14 5.05 -0.80
N ALA A 45 -4.37 4.29 -1.86
CA ALA A 45 -3.31 3.69 -2.66
C ALA A 45 -2.36 4.76 -3.19
N HIS A 46 -1.05 4.48 -3.12
CA HIS A 46 -0.04 5.43 -3.55
C HIS A 46 0.94 4.83 -4.55
N GLN A 47 1.85 3.98 -4.10
CA GLN A 47 2.89 3.38 -4.93
C GLN A 47 2.84 1.87 -4.79
N PHE A 48 3.20 1.15 -5.84
CA PHE A 48 3.39 -0.29 -5.79
C PHE A 48 4.75 -0.67 -6.35
N ARG A 49 5.25 -1.83 -5.95
CA ARG A 49 6.46 -2.39 -6.52
C ARG A 49 6.26 -2.62 -8.01
N GLU A 50 7.10 -2.02 -8.85
CA GLU A 50 6.96 -2.09 -10.31
C GLU A 50 7.30 -3.47 -10.88
N LYS A 51 8.25 -4.19 -10.25
CA LYS A 51 8.70 -5.51 -10.70
C LYS A 51 7.88 -6.60 -10.00
N MET A 52 6.98 -7.22 -10.73
CA MET A 52 6.26 -8.41 -10.28
C MET A 52 7.03 -9.68 -10.66
N THR A 53 7.17 -10.60 -9.70
CA THR A 53 7.83 -11.92 -9.88
C THR A 53 6.86 -13.08 -9.71
N ASP A 54 5.68 -12.80 -9.15
CA ASP A 54 4.59 -13.74 -8.86
C ASP A 54 3.25 -13.00 -8.99
N THR A 55 2.22 -13.49 -8.31
CA THR A 55 0.88 -12.88 -8.30
C THR A 55 0.68 -11.84 -7.19
N LEU A 56 1.71 -11.57 -6.39
CA LEU A 56 1.61 -10.63 -5.27
C LEU A 56 1.96 -9.20 -5.68
N VAL A 57 1.05 -8.29 -5.40
CA VAL A 57 1.24 -6.85 -5.53
C VAL A 57 1.53 -6.26 -4.15
N TYR A 58 2.70 -5.67 -3.99
CA TYR A 58 3.08 -4.94 -2.79
C TYR A 58 2.79 -3.47 -3.01
N ALA A 59 1.85 -2.91 -2.26
CA ALA A 59 1.38 -1.55 -2.45
C ALA A 59 1.41 -0.74 -1.15
N THR A 60 1.84 0.51 -1.24
CA THR A 60 1.75 1.45 -0.12
C THR A 60 0.41 2.18 -0.13
N TRP A 61 -0.10 2.45 1.05
CA TRP A 61 -1.43 3.05 1.27
C TRP A 61 -1.41 4.28 2.18
N PHE A 62 -0.33 5.05 2.18
CA PHE A 62 -0.07 6.15 3.11
C PHE A 62 -0.28 5.72 4.57
N ALA A 63 -1.27 6.31 5.29
CA ALA A 63 -1.57 5.94 6.67
C ALA A 63 -2.09 4.49 6.82
N GLY A 64 -2.51 3.85 5.74
CA GLY A 64 -2.84 2.42 5.69
C GLY A 64 -1.63 1.49 5.63
N GLY A 65 -0.41 2.01 5.53
CA GLY A 65 0.82 1.21 5.53
C GLY A 65 1.08 0.46 4.24
N LEU A 66 1.72 -0.70 4.36
CA LEU A 66 1.91 -1.68 3.29
C LEU A 66 0.71 -2.61 3.19
N ARG A 67 0.27 -2.89 1.96
CA ARG A 67 -0.71 -3.94 1.65
C ARG A 67 -0.12 -4.91 0.64
N ILE A 68 -0.30 -6.20 0.90
CA ILE A 68 0.10 -7.28 0.00
C ILE A 68 -1.18 -7.90 -0.55
N VAL A 69 -1.36 -7.77 -1.86
CA VAL A 69 -2.59 -8.17 -2.54
C VAL A 69 -2.28 -9.27 -3.54
N ASP A 70 -2.93 -10.41 -3.41
CA ASP A 70 -2.86 -11.49 -4.40
C ASP A 70 -3.83 -11.20 -5.54
N ILE A 71 -3.30 -11.20 -6.77
CA ILE A 71 -4.04 -11.05 -8.02
C ILE A 71 -3.99 -12.32 -8.89
N ALA A 72 -3.79 -13.50 -8.28
CA ALA A 72 -3.85 -14.78 -9.00
C ALA A 72 -5.19 -14.94 -9.75
N ASP A 73 -6.29 -14.50 -9.14
CA ASP A 73 -7.54 -14.20 -9.85
C ASP A 73 -7.66 -12.67 -10.01
N PRO A 74 -7.36 -12.13 -11.20
CA PRO A 74 -7.41 -10.69 -11.41
C PRO A 74 -8.82 -10.09 -11.33
N MET A 75 -9.88 -10.92 -11.34
CA MET A 75 -11.26 -10.48 -11.12
C MET A 75 -11.59 -10.33 -9.62
N LEU A 76 -10.78 -10.95 -8.74
CA LEU A 76 -11.00 -10.96 -7.29
C LEU A 76 -9.68 -10.73 -6.53
N PRO A 77 -9.07 -9.53 -6.62
CA PRO A 77 -7.87 -9.21 -5.83
C PRO A 77 -8.15 -9.38 -4.34
N THR A 78 -7.27 -10.09 -3.63
CA THR A 78 -7.46 -10.42 -2.22
C THR A 78 -6.26 -9.96 -1.39
N GLU A 79 -6.50 -9.24 -0.29
CA GLU A 79 -5.44 -8.92 0.66
C GLU A 79 -4.97 -10.19 1.40
N VAL A 80 -3.66 -10.44 1.37
CA VAL A 80 -3.02 -11.60 2.00
C VAL A 80 -2.01 -11.21 3.07
N GLY A 81 -1.72 -9.93 3.20
CA GLY A 81 -0.84 -9.41 4.26
C GLY A 81 -0.88 -7.90 4.34
N SER A 82 -0.55 -7.39 5.52
CA SER A 82 -0.44 -5.95 5.76
C SER A 82 0.58 -5.63 6.85
N PHE A 83 1.11 -4.42 6.79
CA PHE A 83 1.98 -3.88 7.85
C PHE A 83 1.79 -2.37 7.93
N ILE A 84 1.44 -1.87 9.11
CA ILE A 84 1.34 -0.44 9.39
C ILE A 84 2.51 -0.06 10.30
N PRO A 85 3.44 0.78 9.83
CA PRO A 85 4.52 1.28 10.67
C PRO A 85 4.00 2.01 11.91
N GLU A 86 4.77 2.01 12.99
CA GLU A 86 4.50 2.92 14.09
C GLU A 86 4.75 4.38 13.64
N PRO A 87 3.94 5.33 14.11
CA PRO A 87 4.18 6.75 13.84
C PRO A 87 5.59 7.17 14.27
N SER A 88 6.17 8.10 13.54
CA SER A 88 7.45 8.71 13.94
C SER A 88 7.31 9.43 15.29
N THR A 89 8.30 9.26 16.16
CA THR A 89 8.36 9.98 17.45
C THR A 89 8.80 11.44 17.32
N GLY A 90 9.03 11.88 16.10
CA GLY A 90 9.51 13.20 15.75
C GLY A 90 10.87 13.12 15.05
N ARG A 91 11.02 13.93 14.02
CA ARG A 91 12.27 14.07 13.28
C ARG A 91 12.70 15.53 13.32
N ASP A 92 13.95 15.75 13.69
CA ASP A 92 14.51 17.10 13.76
C ASP A 92 14.35 17.83 12.42
N GLY A 93 13.85 19.05 12.48
CA GLY A 93 13.63 19.89 11.31
C GLY A 93 12.32 19.67 10.57
N VAL A 94 11.54 18.65 10.91
CA VAL A 94 10.18 18.42 10.36
C VAL A 94 9.14 19.05 11.29
N LYS A 95 8.40 20.02 10.75
CA LYS A 95 7.30 20.69 11.47
C LYS A 95 5.97 20.01 11.19
N GLY A 96 5.13 19.92 12.21
CA GLY A 96 3.76 19.42 12.11
C GLY A 96 3.61 17.98 12.59
N HIS A 97 2.40 17.43 12.42
CA HIS A 97 2.07 16.07 12.80
C HIS A 97 2.76 15.07 11.87
N GLN A 98 3.48 14.14 12.45
CA GLN A 98 4.22 13.11 11.72
C GLN A 98 3.46 11.77 11.80
N SER A 99 2.37 11.70 11.08
CA SER A 99 1.61 10.46 10.92
C SER A 99 2.31 9.47 10.01
N VAL A 100 1.88 8.20 10.06
CA VAL A 100 2.30 7.19 9.10
C VAL A 100 1.98 7.65 7.67
N GLN A 101 2.99 7.65 6.82
CA GLN A 101 2.84 7.93 5.39
C GLN A 101 3.75 7.00 4.57
N SER A 102 3.39 5.72 4.55
CA SER A 102 4.07 4.73 3.72
C SER A 102 4.00 5.14 2.26
N ASN A 103 5.17 5.38 1.66
CA ASN A 103 5.29 6.09 0.40
C ASN A 103 5.74 5.21 -0.75
N ASP A 104 6.70 4.30 -0.50
CA ASP A 104 7.28 3.46 -1.53
C ASP A 104 7.67 2.10 -0.97
N VAL A 105 7.79 1.09 -1.85
CA VAL A 105 8.12 -0.28 -1.47
C VAL A 105 8.93 -0.97 -2.56
N ASP A 106 9.95 -1.71 -2.16
CA ASP A 106 10.68 -2.63 -3.03
C ASP A 106 11.05 -3.93 -2.30
N LEU A 107 11.42 -4.95 -3.04
CA LEU A 107 11.86 -6.24 -2.53
C LEU A 107 13.21 -6.61 -3.14
N ASP A 108 14.05 -7.23 -2.33
CA ASP A 108 15.27 -7.87 -2.84
C ASP A 108 15.02 -9.32 -3.32
N ASP A 109 16.08 -9.95 -3.84
CA ASP A 109 15.99 -11.31 -4.40
C ASP A 109 15.75 -12.40 -3.32
N ARG A 110 15.83 -12.04 -2.04
CA ARG A 110 15.51 -12.92 -0.89
C ARG A 110 14.05 -12.79 -0.46
N GLY A 111 13.28 -11.87 -1.06
CA GLY A 111 11.92 -11.56 -0.66
C GLY A 111 11.80 -10.63 0.54
N ILE A 112 12.92 -10.02 0.97
CA ILE A 112 12.90 -9.01 2.03
C ILE A 112 12.30 -7.72 1.49
N ILE A 113 11.31 -7.20 2.19
CA ILE A 113 10.56 -6.00 1.82
C ILE A 113 11.23 -4.78 2.46
N TYR A 114 11.43 -3.75 1.66
CA TYR A 114 11.93 -2.44 2.07
C TYR A 114 10.80 -1.43 1.92
N LEU A 115 10.22 -1.00 3.04
CA LEU A 115 9.10 -0.06 3.09
C LEU A 115 9.60 1.32 3.49
N LEU A 116 9.42 2.29 2.62
CA LEU A 116 9.80 3.68 2.87
C LEU A 116 8.61 4.49 3.38
N ASP A 117 8.74 5.02 4.59
CA ASP A 117 7.81 5.99 5.16
C ASP A 117 8.42 7.41 5.10
N ARG A 118 7.59 8.42 4.82
CA ARG A 118 8.06 9.81 4.68
C ARG A 118 8.65 10.40 5.94
N PHE A 119 8.18 9.99 7.10
CA PHE A 119 8.56 10.57 8.39
C PHE A 119 9.41 9.63 9.22
N LYS A 120 9.11 8.33 9.20
CA LYS A 120 9.83 7.33 9.99
C LYS A 120 11.15 6.91 9.33
N GLY A 121 11.19 6.80 8.00
CA GLY A 121 12.32 6.32 7.24
C GLY A 121 12.08 4.95 6.63
N LEU A 122 12.94 3.96 6.88
CA LEU A 122 12.91 2.64 6.25
C LEU A 122 12.59 1.55 7.27
N ASP A 123 11.58 0.75 7.00
CA ASP A 123 11.32 -0.52 7.65
C ASP A 123 11.78 -1.67 6.76
N VAL A 124 12.38 -2.69 7.36
CA VAL A 124 12.82 -3.93 6.71
C VAL A 124 11.96 -5.06 7.25
N ILE A 125 11.21 -5.71 6.37
CA ILE A 125 10.11 -6.60 6.74
C ILE A 125 10.25 -7.93 6.01
N GLU A 126 9.91 -9.02 6.67
CA GLU A 126 9.74 -10.33 6.06
C GLU A 126 8.25 -10.69 6.04
N TYR A 127 7.76 -11.12 4.88
CA TYR A 127 6.41 -11.64 4.75
C TYR A 127 6.42 -13.15 4.79
N THR A 128 5.71 -13.71 5.78
CA THR A 128 5.49 -15.16 5.89
C THR A 128 4.02 -15.44 5.59
N PRO A 129 3.71 -16.07 4.43
CA PRO A 129 2.34 -16.46 4.13
C PRO A 129 1.79 -17.40 5.21
N HIS A 130 0.57 -17.12 5.66
CA HIS A 130 -0.13 -18.08 6.52
C HIS A 130 -0.54 -19.29 5.68
N ALA A 131 -0.21 -20.49 6.19
CA ALA A 131 -0.62 -21.75 5.60
C ALA A 131 -2.13 -21.98 5.73
#